data_c6b029fa710951050b5ddacb925e9e65
#
_entry.id   c6b029fa710951050b5ddacb925e9e65
#
_cell.length_a   1.000
_cell.length_b   1.000
_cell.length_c   1.000
_cell.angle_alpha   90.00
_cell.angle_beta   90.00
_cell.angle_gamma   90.00
#
_symmetry.space_group_name_H-M   'P 1'
#
loop_
_entity.id
_entity.type
_entity.pdbx_description
1 polymer ?
#
loop_
_entity_poly.entity_id
_entity_poly.type
_entity_poly.pdbx_seq_one_letter_code
_entity_poly.pdbx_strand_id
1 'polypeptide(L)'
;EHTPIRCQDSLERTPSTLVDVVLANPPFGTRPAGSTDISAMRDDLYVTTKNNQLNFLQHIMLMLKDGGRAAIVLPDNVLFEGGAGETIRKKLLTDFDLHTILRLPTGIFYAQGVKANVLFFRKGTQTKEVWYYDYRTNIKHTLATNPIQRHHLDEFVACYKNRVETYSEENPDGRWRKYSYEELIARDKTSLDITWLRSGEETVDYSLAELMAIMEEKTANIVDAMSKLKDIIETIEE
;
A
#
# COMPACT_ATOMS: atom_id res chain seq x y z
N GLU A 1 -3.08 -35.48 11.53
CA GLU A 1 -3.48 -34.08 11.78
C GLU A 1 -3.34 -33.28 10.48
N HIS A 2 -4.44 -32.71 9.98
CA HIS A 2 -4.38 -31.85 8.80
C HIS A 2 -3.92 -30.44 9.23
N THR A 3 -2.68 -30.07 8.90
CA THR A 3 -2.23 -28.69 9.07
C THR A 3 -2.93 -27.78 8.04
N PRO A 4 -3.49 -26.64 8.44
CA PRO A 4 -4.04 -25.67 7.50
C PRO A 4 -2.97 -24.89 6.74
N ILE A 5 -1.69 -25.06 7.11
CA ILE A 5 -0.55 -24.36 6.50
C ILE A 5 -0.04 -25.14 5.30
N ARG A 6 0.08 -24.46 4.15
CA ARG A 6 0.64 -25.01 2.92
C ARG A 6 1.90 -24.23 2.52
N CYS A 7 2.99 -24.92 2.24
CA CYS A 7 4.20 -24.31 1.70
C CYS A 7 4.13 -24.33 0.17
N GLN A 8 3.72 -23.22 -0.44
CA GLN A 8 3.58 -23.06 -1.90
C GLN A 8 3.60 -21.59 -2.28
N ASP A 9 3.81 -21.28 -3.57
CA ASP A 9 3.56 -19.93 -4.07
C ASP A 9 2.04 -19.67 -4.11
N SER A 10 1.59 -18.72 -3.31
CA SER A 10 0.16 -18.41 -3.19
C SER A 10 -0.46 -17.86 -4.47
N LEU A 11 0.36 -17.29 -5.37
CA LEU A 11 -0.12 -16.72 -6.63
C LEU A 11 -0.17 -17.72 -7.78
N GLU A 12 0.45 -18.90 -7.63
CA GLU A 12 0.59 -19.89 -8.71
C GLU A 12 -0.76 -20.46 -9.19
N ARG A 13 -1.74 -20.51 -8.28
CA ARG A 13 -3.03 -21.17 -8.57
C ARG A 13 -4.22 -20.33 -8.12
N THR A 14 -5.34 -20.57 -8.78
CA THR A 14 -6.65 -20.09 -8.33
C THR A 14 -6.92 -20.56 -6.89
N PRO A 15 -7.52 -19.71 -6.03
CA PRO A 15 -7.89 -20.12 -4.68
C PRO A 15 -8.79 -21.37 -4.69
N SER A 16 -8.35 -22.43 -4.05
CA SER A 16 -9.12 -23.69 -3.97
C SER A 16 -10.26 -23.65 -2.94
N THR A 17 -10.22 -22.67 -2.05
CA THR A 17 -11.20 -22.51 -0.97
C THR A 17 -11.50 -21.04 -0.77
N LEU A 18 -12.77 -20.68 -0.75
CA LEU A 18 -13.21 -19.35 -0.43
C LEU A 18 -13.31 -19.18 1.09
N VAL A 19 -12.99 -17.98 1.57
CA VAL A 19 -12.94 -17.67 3.00
C VAL A 19 -13.80 -16.45 3.35
N ASP A 20 -14.19 -16.36 4.61
CA ASP A 20 -15.02 -15.26 5.13
C ASP A 20 -14.16 -14.04 5.50
N VAL A 21 -12.89 -14.26 5.89
CA VAL A 21 -11.99 -13.20 6.34
C VAL A 21 -10.58 -13.44 5.81
N VAL A 22 -9.96 -12.37 5.29
CA VAL A 22 -8.54 -12.34 4.94
C VAL A 22 -7.84 -11.20 5.70
N LEU A 23 -6.76 -11.55 6.39
CA LEU A 23 -5.80 -10.59 6.94
C LEU A 23 -4.44 -10.91 6.31
N ALA A 24 -3.87 -9.96 5.55
CA ALA A 24 -2.65 -10.21 4.80
C ALA A 24 -1.69 -9.03 4.83
N ASN A 25 -0.42 -9.36 4.96
CA ASN A 25 0.70 -8.47 4.68
C ASN A 25 1.58 -9.18 3.63
N PRO A 26 1.24 -9.09 2.34
CA PRO A 26 1.98 -9.76 1.29
C PRO A 26 3.37 -9.16 1.11
N PRO A 27 4.33 -9.89 0.53
CA PRO A 27 5.66 -9.38 0.28
C PRO A 27 5.62 -8.18 -0.67
N PHE A 28 6.41 -7.15 -0.35
CA PHE A 28 6.57 -5.97 -1.19
C PHE A 28 7.70 -6.22 -2.22
N GLY A 29 7.58 -5.57 -3.38
CA GLY A 29 8.57 -5.62 -4.44
C GLY A 29 8.13 -6.42 -5.66
N THR A 30 9.01 -6.45 -6.64
CA THR A 30 8.85 -7.23 -7.88
C THR A 30 9.49 -8.60 -7.72
N ARG A 31 9.06 -9.56 -8.51
CA ARG A 31 9.73 -10.86 -8.60
C ARG A 31 11.16 -10.69 -9.13
N PRO A 32 12.08 -11.59 -8.75
CA PRO A 32 13.42 -11.63 -9.33
C PRO A 32 13.37 -11.68 -10.87
N ALA A 33 14.37 -11.07 -11.52
CA ALA A 33 14.50 -11.16 -12.97
C ALA A 33 14.59 -12.63 -13.42
N GLY A 34 13.87 -13.00 -14.48
CA GLY A 34 13.80 -14.37 -14.97
C GLY A 34 12.74 -15.27 -14.31
N SER A 35 12.01 -14.76 -13.31
CA SER A 35 10.86 -15.50 -12.76
C SER A 35 9.73 -15.60 -13.78
N THR A 36 9.02 -16.75 -13.80
CA THR A 36 7.84 -16.95 -14.63
C THR A 36 6.77 -15.91 -14.31
N ASP A 37 6.14 -15.34 -15.33
CA ASP A 37 4.99 -14.45 -15.16
C ASP A 37 3.76 -15.27 -14.77
N ILE A 38 3.52 -15.38 -13.47
CA ILE A 38 2.41 -16.16 -12.93
C ILE A 38 1.06 -15.60 -13.36
N SER A 39 0.96 -14.29 -13.54
CA SER A 39 -0.32 -13.69 -13.95
C SER A 39 -0.72 -14.11 -15.37
N ALA A 40 0.24 -14.42 -16.24
CA ALA A 40 -0.02 -14.94 -17.58
C ALA A 40 -0.49 -16.41 -17.58
N MET A 41 -0.32 -17.12 -16.47
CA MET A 41 -0.74 -18.53 -16.31
C MET A 41 -2.10 -18.68 -15.62
N ARG A 42 -2.74 -17.58 -15.23
CA ARG A 42 -3.99 -17.55 -14.47
C ARG A 42 -5.09 -16.83 -15.23
N ASP A 43 -6.10 -17.58 -15.65
CA ASP A 43 -7.27 -17.06 -16.39
C ASP A 43 -8.32 -16.39 -15.48
N ASP A 44 -8.20 -16.56 -14.15
CA ASP A 44 -9.15 -16.02 -13.18
C ASP A 44 -8.82 -14.60 -12.71
N LEU A 45 -7.63 -14.07 -13.00
CA LEU A 45 -7.25 -12.71 -12.65
C LEU A 45 -7.97 -11.68 -13.53
N TYR A 46 -8.36 -10.56 -12.94
CA TYR A 46 -9.05 -9.47 -13.66
C TYR A 46 -8.17 -8.83 -14.74
N VAL A 47 -6.85 -8.77 -14.51
CA VAL A 47 -5.88 -8.24 -15.46
C VAL A 47 -4.50 -8.86 -15.23
N THR A 48 -3.79 -9.11 -16.31
CA THR A 48 -2.40 -9.60 -16.29
C THR A 48 -1.45 -8.47 -15.93
N THR A 49 -0.56 -8.68 -14.97
CA THR A 49 0.46 -7.73 -14.56
C THR A 49 1.67 -8.43 -13.93
N LYS A 50 2.86 -7.83 -14.10
CA LYS A 50 4.09 -8.28 -13.43
C LYS A 50 4.24 -7.73 -12.00
N ASN A 51 3.36 -6.81 -11.60
CA ASN A 51 3.37 -6.23 -10.27
C ASN A 51 2.77 -7.19 -9.24
N ASN A 52 3.62 -7.74 -8.37
CA ASN A 52 3.20 -8.73 -7.37
C ASN A 52 2.16 -8.19 -6.39
N GLN A 53 2.26 -6.93 -5.97
CA GLN A 53 1.30 -6.33 -5.03
C GLN A 53 -0.10 -6.30 -5.64
N LEU A 54 -0.21 -5.99 -6.93
CA LEU A 54 -1.47 -6.03 -7.66
C LEU A 54 -1.99 -7.46 -7.84
N ASN A 55 -1.10 -8.43 -8.06
CA ASN A 55 -1.48 -9.84 -8.13
C ASN A 55 -1.97 -10.37 -6.79
N PHE A 56 -1.35 -10.00 -5.67
CA PHE A 56 -1.84 -10.35 -4.34
C PHE A 56 -3.20 -9.72 -4.05
N LEU A 57 -3.41 -8.46 -4.43
CA LEU A 57 -4.71 -7.82 -4.25
C LEU A 57 -5.81 -8.57 -5.03
N GLN A 58 -5.59 -8.87 -6.31
CA GLN A 58 -6.53 -9.66 -7.12
C GLN A 58 -6.79 -11.04 -6.51
N HIS A 59 -5.74 -11.73 -6.08
CA HIS A 59 -5.85 -13.05 -5.46
C HIS A 59 -6.72 -13.02 -4.20
N ILE A 60 -6.53 -12.02 -3.34
CA ILE A 60 -7.34 -11.85 -2.12
C ILE A 60 -8.80 -11.51 -2.46
N MET A 61 -9.04 -10.65 -3.46
CA MET A 61 -10.38 -10.35 -3.94
C MET A 61 -11.11 -11.63 -4.41
N LEU A 62 -10.39 -12.54 -5.08
CA LEU A 62 -10.92 -13.82 -5.54
C LEU A 62 -11.13 -14.84 -4.42
N MET A 63 -10.32 -14.80 -3.36
CA MET A 63 -10.44 -15.70 -2.21
C MET A 63 -11.69 -15.45 -1.36
N LEU A 64 -12.28 -14.27 -1.41
CA LEU A 64 -13.42 -13.94 -0.56
C LEU A 64 -14.70 -14.59 -1.05
N LYS A 65 -15.47 -15.16 -0.11
CA LYS A 65 -16.89 -15.45 -0.29
C LYS A 65 -17.68 -14.15 -0.47
N ASP A 66 -18.89 -14.24 -1.00
CA ASP A 66 -19.81 -13.10 -1.00
C ASP A 66 -20.10 -12.67 0.45
N GLY A 67 -20.03 -11.37 0.73
CA GLY A 67 -20.07 -10.82 2.07
C GLY A 67 -18.80 -10.98 2.90
N GLY A 68 -17.80 -11.72 2.40
CA GLY A 68 -16.47 -11.84 3.03
C GLY A 68 -15.72 -10.52 3.04
N ARG A 69 -14.80 -10.35 3.97
CA ARG A 69 -14.05 -9.12 4.20
C ARG A 69 -12.55 -9.34 4.26
N ALA A 70 -11.80 -8.32 3.86
CA ALA A 70 -10.34 -8.34 3.92
C ALA A 70 -9.76 -7.08 4.55
N ALA A 71 -8.58 -7.23 5.15
CA ALA A 71 -7.66 -6.14 5.45
C ALA A 71 -6.29 -6.54 4.91
N ILE A 72 -5.75 -5.74 3.98
CA ILE A 72 -4.49 -6.02 3.30
C ILE A 72 -3.55 -4.81 3.38
N VAL A 73 -2.29 -5.08 3.73
CA VAL A 73 -1.22 -4.08 3.71
C VAL A 73 -0.64 -3.99 2.31
N LEU A 74 -0.65 -2.80 1.71
CA LEU A 74 -0.14 -2.56 0.35
C LEU A 74 0.67 -1.25 0.31
N PRO A 75 1.74 -1.18 -0.51
CA PRO A 75 2.50 0.05 -0.70
C PRO A 75 1.71 1.09 -1.52
N ASP A 76 2.13 2.35 -1.43
CA ASP A 76 1.43 3.49 -2.04
C ASP A 76 1.21 3.36 -3.56
N ASN A 77 2.15 2.75 -4.30
CA ASN A 77 2.02 2.62 -5.76
C ASN A 77 0.73 1.92 -6.19
N VAL A 78 0.20 1.00 -5.39
CA VAL A 78 -1.10 0.34 -5.66
C VAL A 78 -2.24 1.34 -5.68
N LEU A 79 -2.14 2.46 -4.97
CA LEU A 79 -3.18 3.49 -4.90
C LEU A 79 -3.25 4.40 -6.13
N PHE A 80 -2.16 4.53 -6.91
CA PHE A 80 -2.12 5.50 -8.02
C PHE A 80 -1.55 4.96 -9.34
N GLU A 81 -0.90 3.79 -9.36
CA GLU A 81 -0.34 3.21 -10.58
C GLU A 81 -1.40 3.07 -11.68
N GLY A 82 -1.07 3.50 -12.89
CA GLY A 82 -1.97 3.40 -14.04
C GLY A 82 -2.09 1.97 -14.61
N GLY A 83 -2.77 1.83 -15.74
CA GLY A 83 -2.92 0.56 -16.45
C GLY A 83 -3.59 -0.53 -15.60
N ALA A 84 -2.88 -1.62 -15.30
CA ALA A 84 -3.39 -2.72 -14.49
C ALA A 84 -3.86 -2.26 -13.09
N GLY A 85 -3.13 -1.34 -12.46
CA GLY A 85 -3.49 -0.78 -11.17
C GLY A 85 -4.83 -0.03 -11.22
N GLU A 86 -5.07 0.78 -12.24
CA GLU A 86 -6.34 1.46 -12.45
C GLU A 86 -7.49 0.47 -12.65
N THR A 87 -7.30 -0.55 -13.48
CA THR A 87 -8.32 -1.59 -13.74
C THR A 87 -8.72 -2.29 -12.44
N ILE A 88 -7.74 -2.66 -11.60
CA ILE A 88 -8.00 -3.35 -10.33
C ILE A 88 -8.67 -2.42 -9.33
N ARG A 89 -8.27 -1.14 -9.24
CA ARG A 89 -8.94 -0.17 -8.35
C ARG A 89 -10.39 0.07 -8.78
N LYS A 90 -10.66 0.23 -10.07
CA LYS A 90 -12.04 0.31 -10.58
C LYS A 90 -12.85 -0.92 -10.16
N LYS A 91 -12.30 -2.12 -10.36
CA LYS A 91 -12.94 -3.38 -9.96
C LYS A 91 -13.19 -3.43 -8.46
N LEU A 92 -12.21 -3.01 -7.64
CA LEU A 92 -12.34 -2.94 -6.19
C LEU A 92 -13.44 -1.98 -5.74
N LEU A 93 -13.61 -0.85 -6.42
CA LEU A 93 -14.64 0.14 -6.10
C LEU A 93 -16.04 -0.28 -6.59
N THR A 94 -16.13 -1.05 -7.69
CA THR A 94 -17.43 -1.42 -8.31
C THR A 94 -18.02 -2.70 -7.74
N ASP A 95 -17.21 -3.72 -7.46
CA ASP A 95 -17.66 -5.05 -7.08
C ASP A 95 -17.44 -5.34 -5.60
N PHE A 96 -16.71 -4.46 -4.92
CA PHE A 96 -16.42 -4.55 -3.50
C PHE A 96 -16.74 -3.21 -2.82
N ASP A 97 -17.06 -3.27 -1.53
CA ASP A 97 -17.13 -2.10 -0.67
C ASP A 97 -15.75 -1.84 -0.06
N LEU A 98 -14.94 -1.03 -0.75
CA LEU A 98 -13.72 -0.48 -0.17
C LEU A 98 -14.11 0.63 0.79
N HIS A 99 -14.31 0.31 2.04
CA HIS A 99 -14.89 1.24 3.00
C HIS A 99 -13.87 2.01 3.85
N THR A 100 -12.59 1.59 3.90
CA THR A 100 -11.59 2.28 4.75
C THR A 100 -10.20 2.10 4.20
N ILE A 101 -9.40 3.18 4.21
CA ILE A 101 -7.95 3.16 3.97
C ILE A 101 -7.26 3.79 5.18
N LEU A 102 -6.37 3.03 5.81
CA LEU A 102 -5.48 3.51 6.88
C LEU A 102 -4.09 3.75 6.28
N ARG A 103 -3.64 5.00 6.27
CA ARG A 103 -2.29 5.38 5.82
C ARG A 103 -1.30 5.18 6.96
N LEU A 104 -0.34 4.29 6.75
CA LEU A 104 0.66 3.94 7.77
C LEU A 104 1.88 4.86 7.69
N PRO A 105 2.50 5.18 8.84
CA PRO A 105 3.73 5.97 8.89
C PRO A 105 4.91 5.22 8.26
N THR A 106 5.94 5.95 7.86
CA THR A 106 7.23 5.37 7.49
C THR A 106 7.98 4.86 8.72
N GLY A 107 9.01 4.04 8.51
CA GLY A 107 9.87 3.54 9.58
C GLY A 107 9.35 2.32 10.34
N ILE A 108 8.15 1.82 10.03
CA ILE A 108 7.57 0.62 10.67
C ILE A 108 7.94 -0.69 9.94
N PHE A 109 8.61 -0.61 8.80
CA PHE A 109 9.11 -1.75 8.03
C PHE A 109 10.64 -1.73 7.98
N TYR A 110 11.28 -2.87 7.68
CA TYR A 110 12.73 -2.95 7.53
C TYR A 110 13.27 -1.98 6.47
N ALA A 111 12.58 -1.85 5.33
CA ALA A 111 12.83 -0.80 4.37
C ALA A 111 12.19 0.51 4.87
N GLN A 112 12.98 1.36 5.53
CA GLN A 112 12.49 2.53 6.29
C GLN A 112 11.72 3.56 5.45
N GLY A 113 12.03 3.69 4.16
CA GLY A 113 11.35 4.62 3.25
C GLY A 113 10.00 4.12 2.72
N VAL A 114 9.60 2.90 3.02
CA VAL A 114 8.35 2.33 2.50
C VAL A 114 7.14 3.04 3.08
N LYS A 115 6.30 3.56 2.18
CA LYS A 115 4.98 4.11 2.47
C LYS A 115 3.95 3.03 2.15
N ALA A 116 3.18 2.63 3.15
CA ALA A 116 2.15 1.60 3.00
C ALA A 116 0.80 2.03 3.57
N ASN A 117 -0.23 1.31 3.18
CA ASN A 117 -1.60 1.53 3.61
C ASN A 117 -2.25 0.19 3.96
N VAL A 118 -3.26 0.21 4.82
CA VAL A 118 -4.15 -0.93 5.00
C VAL A 118 -5.46 -0.63 4.31
N LEU A 119 -5.84 -1.46 3.34
CA LEU A 119 -7.11 -1.39 2.65
C LEU A 119 -8.08 -2.36 3.32
N PHE A 120 -9.26 -1.86 3.72
CA PHE A 120 -10.34 -2.64 4.31
C PHE A 120 -11.51 -2.68 3.34
N PHE A 121 -11.89 -3.86 2.90
CA PHE A 121 -12.98 -4.02 1.94
C PHE A 121 -13.82 -5.28 2.19
N ARG A 122 -15.03 -5.29 1.63
CA ARG A 122 -15.98 -6.40 1.67
C ARG A 122 -16.44 -6.74 0.25
N LYS A 123 -16.58 -8.01 -0.07
CA LYS A 123 -17.09 -8.47 -1.37
C LYS A 123 -18.61 -8.42 -1.42
N GLY A 124 -19.15 -8.04 -2.58
CA GLY A 124 -20.57 -8.21 -2.93
C GLY A 124 -21.41 -6.94 -2.95
N THR A 125 -20.82 -5.76 -2.66
CA THR A 125 -21.50 -4.46 -2.79
C THR A 125 -20.56 -3.42 -3.35
N GLN A 126 -21.11 -2.49 -4.13
CA GLN A 126 -20.35 -1.35 -4.63
C GLN A 126 -19.97 -0.41 -3.48
N THR A 127 -18.76 0.14 -3.53
CA THR A 127 -18.32 1.23 -2.65
C THR A 127 -19.24 2.43 -2.79
N LYS A 128 -19.70 3.00 -1.68
CA LYS A 128 -20.45 4.26 -1.65
C LYS A 128 -19.54 5.43 -1.27
N GLU A 129 -18.73 5.22 -0.26
CA GLU A 129 -17.76 6.20 0.25
C GLU A 129 -16.55 5.47 0.84
N VAL A 130 -15.38 6.07 0.74
CA VAL A 130 -14.16 5.55 1.35
C VAL A 130 -13.72 6.48 2.46
N TRP A 131 -13.50 5.93 3.64
CA TRP A 131 -12.99 6.62 4.80
C TRP A 131 -11.48 6.50 4.88
N TYR A 132 -10.80 7.60 5.01
CA TYR A 132 -9.35 7.67 5.13
C TYR A 132 -8.96 8.05 6.56
N TYR A 133 -8.02 7.32 7.13
CA TYR A 133 -7.33 7.73 8.34
C TYR A 133 -5.86 7.98 8.03
N ASP A 134 -5.42 9.21 8.16
CA ASP A 134 -4.01 9.55 7.98
C ASP A 134 -3.23 9.37 9.29
N TYR A 135 -2.66 8.18 9.47
CA TYR A 135 -1.70 7.89 10.53
C TYR A 135 -0.25 8.02 10.02
N ARG A 136 0.00 8.87 9.04
CA ARG A 136 1.31 9.06 8.43
C ARG A 136 1.85 10.47 8.62
N THR A 137 1.07 11.47 8.27
CA THR A 137 1.52 12.87 8.26
C THR A 137 1.91 13.33 9.65
N ASN A 138 3.13 13.82 9.79
CA ASN A 138 3.74 14.28 11.05
C ASN A 138 3.87 13.18 12.13
N ILE A 139 3.87 11.90 11.75
CA ILE A 139 4.08 10.76 12.66
C ILE A 139 5.36 10.04 12.25
N LYS A 140 6.26 9.85 13.21
CA LYS A 140 7.53 9.14 13.00
C LYS A 140 7.60 7.93 13.92
N HIS A 141 7.77 6.77 13.31
CA HIS A 141 8.08 5.52 14.01
C HIS A 141 9.42 4.96 13.55
N THR A 142 9.96 4.07 14.34
CA THR A 142 11.16 3.28 14.01
C THR A 142 10.94 1.87 14.51
N LEU A 143 11.63 0.89 13.93
CA LEU A 143 11.50 -0.50 14.35
C LEU A 143 11.99 -0.76 15.77
N ALA A 144 13.05 -0.09 16.21
CA ALA A 144 13.72 -0.40 17.48
C ALA A 144 13.42 0.62 18.58
N THR A 145 13.55 1.92 18.29
CA THR A 145 13.53 2.97 19.33
C THR A 145 12.14 3.57 19.57
N ASN A 146 11.26 3.51 18.58
CA ASN A 146 9.88 3.99 18.67
C ASN A 146 8.93 3.10 17.83
N PRO A 147 8.77 1.81 18.17
CA PRO A 147 7.92 0.91 17.39
C PRO A 147 6.45 1.27 17.51
N ILE A 148 5.69 1.01 16.44
CA ILE A 148 4.24 1.13 16.49
C ILE A 148 3.66 0.14 17.50
N GLN A 149 2.75 0.60 18.35
CA GLN A 149 2.09 -0.19 19.36
C GLN A 149 0.56 -0.09 19.23
N ARG A 150 -0.17 -1.00 19.88
CA ARG A 150 -1.63 -1.08 19.78
C ARG A 150 -2.32 0.24 20.14
N HIS A 151 -1.89 0.92 21.20
CA HIS A 151 -2.50 2.16 21.67
C HIS A 151 -2.36 3.33 20.67
N HIS A 152 -1.33 3.32 19.82
CA HIS A 152 -1.18 4.32 18.76
C HIS A 152 -2.32 4.30 17.72
N LEU A 153 -3.08 3.23 17.65
CA LEU A 153 -4.22 3.06 16.75
C LEU A 153 -5.58 3.22 17.45
N ASP A 154 -5.62 3.64 18.72
CA ASP A 154 -6.87 3.75 19.47
C ASP A 154 -7.81 4.81 18.88
N GLU A 155 -7.26 5.95 18.44
CA GLU A 155 -8.03 6.98 17.74
C GLU A 155 -8.59 6.44 16.41
N PHE A 156 -7.78 5.77 15.60
CA PHE A 156 -8.25 5.10 14.38
C PHE A 156 -9.42 4.15 14.68
N VAL A 157 -9.30 3.33 15.71
CA VAL A 157 -10.36 2.38 16.09
C VAL A 157 -11.63 3.09 16.52
N ALA A 158 -11.52 4.20 17.24
CA ALA A 158 -12.66 5.03 17.62
C ALA A 158 -13.35 5.63 16.39
N CYS A 159 -12.58 6.25 15.48
CA CYS A 159 -13.07 6.80 14.22
C CYS A 159 -13.72 5.72 13.34
N TYR A 160 -13.05 4.56 13.21
CA TYR A 160 -13.56 3.42 12.43
C TYR A 160 -14.93 2.93 12.91
N LYS A 161 -15.19 2.94 14.23
CA LYS A 161 -16.46 2.55 14.82
C LYS A 161 -17.55 3.61 14.65
N ASN A 162 -17.18 4.88 14.86
CA ASN A 162 -18.15 5.98 14.95
C ASN A 162 -18.52 6.57 13.59
N ARG A 163 -17.61 6.49 12.60
CA ARG A 163 -17.82 7.03 11.24
C ARG A 163 -18.24 8.51 11.22
N VAL A 164 -17.65 9.31 12.09
CA VAL A 164 -17.82 10.77 12.13
C VAL A 164 -16.52 11.43 11.69
N GLU A 165 -16.60 12.26 10.66
CA GLU A 165 -15.47 12.99 10.11
C GLU A 165 -14.84 13.90 11.17
N THR A 166 -13.50 13.85 11.31
CA THR A 166 -12.76 14.73 12.24
C THR A 166 -12.12 15.89 11.50
N TYR A 167 -11.93 15.78 10.18
CA TYR A 167 -11.47 16.88 9.37
C TYR A 167 -12.61 17.87 9.10
N SER A 168 -12.33 19.17 9.28
CA SER A 168 -13.19 20.28 8.86
C SER A 168 -12.34 21.52 8.60
N GLU A 169 -12.94 22.60 8.08
CA GLU A 169 -12.24 23.89 7.93
C GLU A 169 -11.79 24.44 9.30
N GLU A 170 -12.56 24.16 10.36
CA GLU A 170 -12.27 24.55 11.73
C GLU A 170 -11.24 23.62 12.40
N ASN A 171 -11.12 22.38 11.92
CA ASN A 171 -10.14 21.39 12.39
C ASN A 171 -9.34 20.81 11.20
N PRO A 172 -8.43 21.58 10.59
CA PRO A 172 -7.66 21.14 9.42
C PRO A 172 -6.66 20.01 9.72
N ASP A 173 -6.38 19.74 10.98
CA ASP A 173 -5.50 18.65 11.45
C ASP A 173 -6.26 17.34 11.70
N GLY A 174 -7.57 17.31 11.47
CA GLY A 174 -8.39 16.12 11.62
C GLY A 174 -7.95 14.99 10.70
N ARG A 175 -7.67 13.82 11.28
CA ARG A 175 -7.04 12.68 10.59
C ARG A 175 -8.03 11.74 9.91
N TRP A 176 -9.33 11.90 10.12
CA TRP A 176 -10.38 11.04 9.60
C TRP A 176 -11.27 11.83 8.65
N ARG A 177 -11.26 11.41 7.36
CA ARG A 177 -11.98 12.09 6.28
C ARG A 177 -12.57 11.07 5.32
N LYS A 178 -13.72 11.40 4.71
CA LYS A 178 -14.37 10.56 3.71
C LYS A 178 -14.36 11.20 2.31
N TYR A 179 -14.47 10.34 1.31
CA TYR A 179 -14.65 10.71 -0.09
C TYR A 179 -15.70 9.80 -0.72
N SER A 180 -16.60 10.35 -1.51
CA SER A 180 -17.62 9.59 -2.21
C SER A 180 -17.06 8.76 -3.35
N TYR A 181 -17.78 7.74 -3.78
CA TYR A 181 -17.44 6.94 -4.96
C TYR A 181 -17.23 7.82 -6.19
N GLU A 182 -18.14 8.80 -6.42
CA GLU A 182 -18.11 9.71 -7.55
C GLU A 182 -16.83 10.56 -7.57
N GLU A 183 -16.43 11.10 -6.43
CA GLU A 183 -15.17 11.84 -6.29
C GLU A 183 -13.96 10.97 -6.63
N LEU A 184 -13.93 9.73 -6.15
CA LEU A 184 -12.80 8.83 -6.36
C LEU A 184 -12.69 8.33 -7.80
N ILE A 185 -13.80 7.96 -8.43
CA ILE A 185 -13.79 7.43 -9.80
C ILE A 185 -13.47 8.52 -10.83
N ALA A 186 -13.77 9.78 -10.51
CA ALA A 186 -13.47 10.93 -11.36
C ALA A 186 -11.99 11.35 -11.34
N ARG A 187 -11.21 10.87 -10.37
CA ARG A 187 -9.78 11.20 -10.27
C ARG A 187 -8.99 10.57 -11.42
N ASP A 188 -7.90 11.24 -11.84
CA ASP A 188 -6.98 10.67 -12.84
C ASP A 188 -6.56 9.25 -12.41
N LYS A 189 -6.67 8.30 -13.36
CA LYS A 189 -6.39 6.87 -13.16
C LYS A 189 -7.11 6.25 -11.95
N THR A 190 -8.24 6.82 -11.54
CA THR A 190 -8.95 6.39 -10.32
C THR A 190 -8.00 6.32 -9.11
N SER A 191 -7.18 7.34 -8.94
CA SER A 191 -6.18 7.39 -7.88
C SER A 191 -6.84 7.47 -6.50
N LEU A 192 -6.45 6.56 -5.62
CA LEU A 192 -6.83 6.52 -4.20
C LEU A 192 -5.76 7.14 -3.30
N ASP A 193 -4.67 7.67 -3.85
CA ASP A 193 -3.65 8.38 -3.08
C ASP A 193 -4.11 9.82 -2.80
N ILE A 194 -4.60 10.03 -1.59
CA ILE A 194 -5.18 11.29 -1.14
C ILE A 194 -4.47 11.74 0.14
N THR A 195 -4.06 13.00 0.15
CA THR A 195 -3.52 13.70 1.31
C THR A 195 -4.23 15.03 1.46
N TRP A 196 -4.52 15.43 2.69
CA TRP A 196 -5.14 16.72 3.04
C TRP A 196 -4.44 17.41 4.20
N LEU A 197 -3.72 16.65 5.03
CA LEU A 197 -2.96 17.20 6.13
C LEU A 197 -1.70 17.90 5.62
N ARG A 198 -1.37 19.03 6.20
CA ARG A 198 -0.11 19.72 5.91
C ARG A 198 1.04 18.98 6.59
N SER A 199 2.06 18.64 5.83
CA SER A 199 3.28 18.14 6.44
C SER A 199 3.98 19.30 7.15
N GLY A 200 4.42 19.08 8.41
CA GLY A 200 5.23 20.05 9.14
C GLY A 200 6.67 20.12 8.65
N GLU A 201 7.06 19.28 7.70
CA GLU A 201 8.28 19.46 6.93
C GLU A 201 8.06 20.68 6.06
N GLU A 202 8.82 21.75 6.29
CA GLU A 202 8.88 22.88 5.38
C GLU A 202 9.09 22.31 3.97
N THR A 203 8.13 22.53 3.09
CA THR A 203 8.37 22.35 1.66
C THR A 203 9.41 23.39 1.31
N VAL A 204 10.67 23.01 1.36
CA VAL A 204 11.72 23.83 0.77
C VAL A 204 11.41 23.78 -0.74
N ASP A 205 10.89 24.88 -1.24
CA ASP A 205 10.69 25.08 -2.67
C ASP A 205 12.09 25.17 -3.30
N TYR A 206 12.64 24.00 -3.62
CA TYR A 206 13.87 23.94 -4.37
C TYR A 206 13.61 24.43 -5.79
N SER A 207 14.39 25.40 -6.24
CA SER A 207 14.46 25.72 -7.65
C SER A 207 14.92 24.48 -8.45
N LEU A 208 14.62 24.44 -9.74
CA LEU A 208 15.07 23.34 -10.60
C LEU A 208 16.61 23.14 -10.55
N ALA A 209 17.36 24.22 -10.44
CA ALA A 209 18.82 24.20 -10.31
C ALA A 209 19.28 23.55 -8.98
N GLU A 210 18.62 23.86 -7.88
CA GLU A 210 18.92 23.25 -6.58
C GLU A 210 18.56 21.76 -6.54
N LEU A 211 17.44 21.37 -7.15
CA LEU A 211 17.07 19.97 -7.31
C LEU A 211 18.10 19.19 -8.13
N MET A 212 18.59 19.77 -9.23
CA MET A 212 19.65 19.17 -10.04
C MET A 212 20.94 19.00 -9.24
N ALA A 213 21.37 20.01 -8.48
CA ALA A 213 22.56 19.94 -7.65
C ALA A 213 22.45 18.85 -6.56
N ILE A 214 21.29 18.74 -5.91
CA ILE A 214 21.00 17.68 -4.93
C ILE A 214 21.04 16.29 -5.60
N MET A 215 20.49 16.15 -6.79
CA MET A 215 20.53 14.90 -7.56
C MET A 215 21.96 14.50 -7.93
N GLU A 216 22.77 15.43 -8.38
CA GLU A 216 24.19 15.21 -8.70
C GLU A 216 24.98 14.78 -7.46
N GLU A 217 24.81 15.47 -6.32
CA GLU A 217 25.45 15.10 -5.05
C GLU A 217 25.05 13.68 -4.60
N LYS A 218 23.75 13.36 -4.64
CA LYS A 218 23.26 12.02 -4.24
C LYS A 218 23.77 10.92 -5.17
N THR A 219 23.85 11.20 -6.47
CA THR A 219 24.41 10.28 -7.47
C THR A 219 25.89 10.03 -7.21
N ALA A 220 26.67 11.06 -6.94
CA ALA A 220 28.08 10.93 -6.59
C ALA A 220 28.28 10.07 -5.33
N ASN A 221 27.47 10.28 -4.29
CA ASN A 221 27.51 9.49 -3.07
C ASN A 221 27.17 8.00 -3.31
N ILE A 222 26.23 7.70 -4.21
CA ILE A 222 25.90 6.32 -4.61
C ILE A 222 27.07 5.67 -5.33
N VAL A 223 27.69 6.37 -6.27
CA VAL A 223 28.86 5.87 -7.02
C VAL A 223 30.04 5.59 -6.08
N ASP A 224 30.33 6.48 -5.13
CA ASP A 224 31.37 6.29 -4.12
C ASP A 224 31.07 5.07 -3.21
N ALA A 225 29.84 4.92 -2.76
CA ALA A 225 29.42 3.76 -1.96
C ALA A 225 29.55 2.44 -2.75
N MET A 226 29.18 2.44 -4.03
CA MET A 226 29.36 1.28 -4.91
C MET A 226 30.83 0.93 -5.12
N SER A 227 31.71 1.92 -5.29
CA SER A 227 33.15 1.70 -5.41
C SER A 227 33.70 1.04 -4.15
N LYS A 228 33.37 1.57 -2.97
CA LYS A 228 33.78 0.99 -1.68
C LYS A 228 33.29 -0.44 -1.46
N LEU A 229 32.06 -0.74 -1.88
CA LEU A 229 31.54 -2.10 -1.84
C LEU A 229 32.31 -3.04 -2.75
N LYS A 230 32.69 -2.57 -3.96
CA LYS A 230 33.49 -3.36 -4.88
C LYS A 230 34.88 -3.66 -4.30
N ASP A 231 35.56 -2.68 -3.72
CA ASP A 231 36.84 -2.86 -3.06
C ASP A 231 36.77 -3.87 -1.92
N ILE A 232 35.67 -3.88 -1.12
CA ILE A 232 35.44 -4.85 -0.06
C ILE A 232 35.25 -6.26 -0.63
N ILE A 233 34.50 -6.41 -1.71
CA ILE A 233 34.27 -7.73 -2.34
C ILE A 233 35.57 -8.28 -2.88
N GLU A 234 36.37 -7.47 -3.58
CA GLU A 234 37.69 -7.88 -4.09
C GLU A 234 38.66 -8.31 -2.95
N THR A 235 38.57 -7.65 -1.79
CA THR A 235 39.39 -8.02 -0.59
C THR A 235 38.93 -9.33 0.07
N ILE A 236 37.68 -9.76 -0.13
CA ILE A 236 37.16 -11.01 0.45
C ILE A 236 37.44 -12.21 -0.48
N GLU A 237 37.62 -11.96 -1.78
CA GLU A 237 37.89 -13.00 -2.78
C GLU A 237 39.41 -13.33 -2.91
N GLU A 238 40.31 -12.55 -2.30
CA GLU A 238 41.74 -12.85 -2.12
C GLU A 238 41.98 -13.64 -0.80
#